data_eb83a7191854411a28669e76f0081b38
#
_entry.id   eb83a7191854411a28669e76f0081b38
#
_cell.length_a   1.000
_cell.length_b   1.000
_cell.length_c   1.000
_cell.angle_alpha   90.00
_cell.angle_beta   90.00
_cell.angle_gamma   90.00
#
_symmetry.space_group_name_H-M   'P 1'
#
loop_
_entity.id
_entity.type
_entity.pdbx_description
1 polymer ?
#
loop_
_entity_poly.entity_id
_entity_poly.type
_entity_poly.pdbx_seq_one_letter_code
_entity_poly.pdbx_strand_id
1 'polypeptide(L)'
;YVFESMQDIPSGAKVLTQEDYREYEAFWRKCNPGCRDTEWLREYFDEMAQNHICIGVYADAMLVSCTDAPDMPYMGAQVQEIGINTLREYRGKGYAAMACGSCIRELTCRHKTPLWSAEAGNQASHRLAEKLGFNEFAKVVSMTL
;
A
#
# COMPACT_ATOMS: atom_id res chain seq x y z
N TYR A 1 -12.04 1.39 7.08
CA TYR A 1 -11.37 2.49 7.79
C TYR A 1 -11.32 3.74 6.92
N VAL A 2 -11.57 4.87 7.52
CA VAL A 2 -11.47 6.20 6.90
C VAL A 2 -10.37 6.98 7.61
N PHE A 3 -9.55 7.68 6.83
CA PHE A 3 -8.47 8.51 7.35
C PHE A 3 -9.02 9.81 7.94
N GLU A 4 -8.62 10.14 9.16
CA GLU A 4 -9.03 11.39 9.84
C GLU A 4 -7.89 12.39 9.96
N SER A 5 -6.72 11.94 10.41
CA SER A 5 -5.60 12.84 10.62
C SER A 5 -4.27 12.10 10.56
N MET A 6 -3.24 12.79 10.07
CA MET A 6 -1.89 12.22 10.01
C MET A 6 -1.24 12.23 11.38
N GLN A 7 -0.72 11.06 11.76
CA GLN A 7 0.22 10.93 12.87
C GLN A 7 1.63 11.30 12.41
N ASP A 8 2.51 11.56 13.35
CA ASP A 8 3.93 11.83 13.07
C ASP A 8 4.60 10.50 12.63
N ILE A 9 4.82 10.35 11.31
CA ILE A 9 5.33 9.12 10.71
C ILE A 9 6.71 9.40 10.14
N PRO A 10 7.72 8.55 10.43
CA PRO A 10 9.06 8.71 9.90
C PRO A 10 9.09 8.80 8.37
N SER A 11 9.89 9.70 7.84
CA SER A 11 10.22 9.76 6.40
C SER A 11 11.28 8.69 6.06
N GLY A 12 11.38 8.31 4.80
CA GLY A 12 12.37 7.33 4.32
C GLY A 12 11.83 6.42 3.23
N ALA A 13 10.62 6.68 2.76
CA ALA A 13 10.03 5.99 1.63
C ALA A 13 10.28 6.77 0.33
N LYS A 14 10.40 6.03 -0.78
CA LYS A 14 10.62 6.53 -2.14
C LYS A 14 9.37 6.32 -2.97
N VAL A 15 8.90 7.35 -3.66
CA VAL A 15 7.91 7.20 -4.74
C VAL A 15 8.61 6.48 -5.90
N LEU A 16 8.12 5.30 -6.26
CA LEU A 16 8.70 4.49 -7.33
C LEU A 16 8.30 5.07 -8.69
N THR A 17 9.23 4.99 -9.62
CA THR A 17 9.04 5.37 -11.02
C THR A 17 9.10 4.14 -11.91
N GLN A 18 8.79 4.28 -13.19
CA GLN A 18 8.87 3.19 -14.16
C GLN A 18 10.27 2.54 -14.23
N GLU A 19 11.32 3.27 -13.86
CA GLU A 19 12.70 2.75 -13.79
C GLU A 19 12.89 1.72 -12.67
N ASP A 20 12.06 1.77 -11.63
CA ASP A 20 12.13 0.87 -10.47
C ASP A 20 11.39 -0.47 -10.68
N TYR A 21 10.88 -0.74 -11.88
CA TYR A 21 10.09 -1.95 -12.14
C TYR A 21 10.80 -3.24 -11.81
N ARG A 22 12.08 -3.33 -12.12
CA ARG A 22 12.88 -4.53 -11.86
C ARG A 22 12.92 -4.90 -10.38
N GLU A 23 13.13 -3.90 -9.53
CA GLU A 23 13.14 -4.04 -8.07
C GLU A 23 11.75 -4.37 -7.55
N TYR A 24 10.72 -3.71 -8.10
CA TYR A 24 9.33 -4.00 -7.77
C TYR A 24 8.92 -5.43 -8.15
N GLU A 25 9.24 -5.89 -9.34
CA GLU A 25 8.95 -7.26 -9.77
C GLU A 25 9.63 -8.29 -8.87
N ALA A 26 10.90 -8.08 -8.51
CA ALA A 26 11.63 -8.96 -7.60
C ALA A 26 10.98 -9.00 -6.21
N PHE A 27 10.56 -7.85 -5.69
CA PHE A 27 9.80 -7.74 -4.44
C PHE A 27 8.47 -8.47 -4.53
N TRP A 28 7.69 -8.19 -5.57
CA TRP A 28 6.36 -8.78 -5.77
C TRP A 28 6.41 -10.30 -5.84
N ARG A 29 7.38 -10.86 -6.56
CA ARG A 29 7.59 -12.31 -6.66
C ARG A 29 7.91 -12.95 -5.31
N LYS A 30 8.67 -12.29 -4.46
CA LYS A 30 8.93 -12.75 -3.08
C LYS A 30 7.67 -12.73 -2.21
N CYS A 31 6.79 -11.76 -2.40
CA CYS A 31 5.52 -11.70 -1.69
C CYS A 31 4.52 -12.75 -2.20
N ASN A 32 4.66 -13.19 -3.45
CA ASN A 32 3.72 -14.08 -4.14
C ASN A 32 4.43 -15.30 -4.78
N PRO A 33 5.09 -16.17 -4.01
CA PRO A 33 5.96 -17.21 -4.55
C PRO A 33 5.23 -18.29 -5.36
N GLY A 34 3.90 -18.40 -5.23
CA GLY A 34 3.07 -19.34 -5.97
C GLY A 34 2.53 -18.81 -7.30
N CYS A 35 2.66 -17.53 -7.57
CA CYS A 35 2.11 -16.93 -8.77
C CYS A 35 3.11 -17.06 -9.94
N ARG A 36 2.63 -17.70 -11.03
CA ARG A 36 3.45 -17.92 -12.24
C ARG A 36 3.17 -16.91 -13.33
N ASP A 37 1.92 -16.46 -13.44
CA ASP A 37 1.51 -15.47 -14.43
C ASP A 37 1.76 -14.07 -13.92
N THR A 38 2.69 -13.36 -14.57
CA THR A 38 3.07 -11.98 -14.23
C THR A 38 3.04 -11.07 -15.46
N GLU A 39 2.40 -11.47 -16.55
CA GLU A 39 2.34 -10.65 -17.78
C GLU A 39 1.63 -9.32 -17.54
N TRP A 40 0.61 -9.31 -16.69
CA TRP A 40 -0.13 -8.12 -16.29
C TRP A 40 0.62 -7.19 -15.31
N LEU A 41 1.66 -7.69 -14.64
CA LEU A 41 2.30 -6.97 -13.52
C LEU A 41 2.96 -5.66 -13.97
N ARG A 42 3.55 -5.64 -15.17
CA ARG A 42 4.20 -4.44 -15.70
C ARG A 42 3.20 -3.31 -15.94
N GLU A 43 2.08 -3.59 -16.57
CA GLU A 43 1.03 -2.60 -16.82
C GLU A 43 0.45 -2.07 -15.52
N TYR A 44 0.16 -2.95 -14.59
CA TYR A 44 -0.31 -2.60 -13.25
C TYR A 44 0.67 -1.69 -12.49
N PHE A 45 1.96 -2.04 -12.51
CA PHE A 45 2.99 -1.21 -11.88
C PHE A 45 3.11 0.16 -12.57
N ASP A 46 3.13 0.21 -13.88
CA ASP A 46 3.27 1.46 -14.64
C ASP A 46 2.10 2.41 -14.34
N GLU A 47 0.88 1.91 -14.21
CA GLU A 47 -0.28 2.70 -13.80
C GLU A 47 -0.12 3.26 -12.39
N MET A 48 0.28 2.44 -11.43
CA MET A 48 0.53 2.89 -10.06
C MET A 48 1.67 3.91 -9.99
N ALA A 49 2.74 3.70 -10.73
CA ALA A 49 3.89 4.60 -10.76
C ALA A 49 3.54 5.96 -11.37
N GLN A 50 2.77 5.99 -12.45
CA GLN A 50 2.26 7.22 -13.07
C GLN A 50 1.38 8.03 -12.12
N ASN A 51 0.61 7.36 -11.27
CA ASN A 51 -0.24 7.99 -10.27
C ASN A 51 0.46 8.27 -8.93
N HIS A 52 1.77 8.01 -8.83
CA HIS A 52 2.60 8.17 -7.63
C HIS A 52 2.05 7.46 -6.38
N ILE A 53 1.40 6.31 -6.56
CA ILE A 53 0.78 5.53 -5.49
C ILE A 53 1.66 4.35 -5.08
N CYS A 54 2.60 3.95 -5.94
CA CYS A 54 3.56 2.90 -5.64
C CYS A 54 4.74 3.50 -4.86
N ILE A 55 4.75 3.31 -3.56
CA ILE A 55 5.73 3.93 -2.65
C ILE A 55 6.43 2.82 -1.88
N GLY A 56 7.73 2.79 -1.98
CA GLY A 56 8.56 1.73 -1.44
C GLY A 56 9.58 2.17 -0.41
N VAL A 57 9.96 1.23 0.44
CA VAL A 57 11.07 1.36 1.39
C VAL A 57 12.15 0.36 1.03
N TYR A 58 13.36 0.85 0.94
CA TYR A 58 14.55 0.03 0.69
C TYR A 58 15.31 -0.21 2.00
N ALA A 59 15.75 -1.44 2.19
CA ALA A 59 16.68 -1.84 3.22
C ALA A 59 17.61 -2.92 2.65
N ASP A 60 18.88 -2.93 3.07
CA ASP A 60 19.89 -3.88 2.57
C ASP A 60 19.99 -3.88 1.03
N ALA A 61 19.91 -2.70 0.41
CA ALA A 61 19.90 -2.47 -1.03
C ALA A 61 18.76 -3.19 -1.80
N MET A 62 17.65 -3.47 -1.14
CA MET A 62 16.53 -4.21 -1.68
C MET A 62 15.20 -3.54 -1.30
N LEU A 63 14.21 -3.59 -2.19
CA LEU A 63 12.85 -3.16 -1.87
C LEU A 63 12.24 -4.17 -0.89
N VAL A 64 11.85 -3.71 0.30
CA VAL A 64 11.38 -4.57 1.39
C VAL A 64 9.93 -4.34 1.80
N SER A 65 9.40 -3.17 1.48
CA SER A 65 8.00 -2.81 1.74
C SER A 65 7.51 -1.88 0.64
N CYS A 66 6.30 -2.08 0.16
CA CYS A 66 5.76 -1.26 -0.92
C CYS A 66 4.24 -1.15 -0.81
N THR A 67 3.73 0.06 -1.04
CA THR A 67 2.29 0.30 -1.13
C THR A 67 1.74 -0.24 -2.44
N ASP A 68 0.48 -0.61 -2.38
CA ASP A 68 -0.34 -1.06 -3.48
C ASP A 68 -1.60 -0.16 -3.54
N ALA A 69 -2.26 -0.13 -4.68
CA ALA A 69 -3.46 0.67 -4.89
C ALA A 69 -4.52 -0.18 -5.58
N PRO A 70 -5.35 -0.91 -4.82
CA PRO A 70 -6.44 -1.66 -5.39
C PRO A 70 -7.34 -0.79 -6.26
N ASP A 71 -7.84 -1.37 -7.34
CA ASP A 71 -8.76 -0.69 -8.25
C ASP A 71 -10.02 -0.23 -7.50
N MET A 72 -10.40 1.02 -7.75
CA MET A 72 -11.57 1.66 -7.15
C MET A 72 -12.57 1.99 -8.25
N PRO A 73 -13.47 1.06 -8.62
CA PRO A 73 -14.41 1.26 -9.71
C PRO A 73 -15.39 2.41 -9.46
N TYR A 74 -15.58 2.79 -8.18
CA TYR A 74 -16.45 3.88 -7.79
C TYR A 74 -15.69 4.93 -7.00
N MET A 75 -15.97 6.20 -7.27
CA MET A 75 -15.37 7.35 -6.55
C MET A 75 -13.85 7.45 -6.64
N GLY A 76 -13.20 6.82 -7.61
CA GLY A 76 -11.73 6.83 -7.75
C GLY A 76 -11.10 8.22 -7.90
N ALA A 77 -11.88 9.24 -8.25
CA ALA A 77 -11.42 10.64 -8.24
C ALA A 77 -11.32 11.23 -6.83
N GLN A 78 -12.12 10.76 -5.88
CA GLN A 78 -12.25 11.29 -4.52
C GLN A 78 -11.56 10.44 -3.47
N VAL A 79 -11.52 9.12 -3.66
CA VAL A 79 -10.99 8.18 -2.69
C VAL A 79 -9.97 7.24 -3.33
N GLN A 80 -9.04 6.75 -2.53
CA GLN A 80 -8.10 5.72 -2.94
C GLN A 80 -7.85 4.75 -1.78
N GLU A 81 -8.09 3.48 -2.00
CA GLU A 81 -7.69 2.45 -1.05
C GLU A 81 -6.18 2.24 -1.11
N ILE A 82 -5.56 2.04 0.05
CA ILE A 82 -4.14 1.75 0.19
C ILE A 82 -3.97 0.30 0.62
N GLY A 83 -3.26 -0.48 -0.20
CA GLY A 83 -2.71 -1.77 0.17
C GLY A 83 -1.24 -1.66 0.55
N ILE A 84 -0.73 -2.63 1.27
CA ILE A 84 0.68 -2.70 1.68
C ILE A 84 1.16 -4.13 1.77
N ASN A 85 2.33 -4.38 1.24
CA ASN A 85 3.06 -5.62 1.44
C ASN A 85 4.44 -5.33 2.01
N THR A 86 4.90 -6.19 2.91
CA THR A 86 6.25 -6.14 3.47
C THR A 86 6.82 -7.55 3.47
N LEU A 87 8.06 -7.70 3.03
CA LEU A 87 8.76 -8.98 3.08
C LEU A 87 8.79 -9.51 4.51
N ARG A 88 8.57 -10.80 4.67
CA ARG A 88 8.37 -11.44 5.98
C ARG A 88 9.48 -11.12 6.98
N GLU A 89 10.73 -11.17 6.52
CA GLU A 89 11.94 -10.95 7.34
C GLU A 89 12.10 -9.50 7.78
N TYR A 90 11.36 -8.58 7.13
CA TYR A 90 11.42 -7.14 7.39
C TYR A 90 10.19 -6.59 8.11
N ARG A 91 9.26 -7.46 8.50
CA ARG A 91 8.06 -7.07 9.27
C ARG A 91 8.41 -6.66 10.70
N GLY A 92 7.56 -5.85 11.31
CA GLY A 92 7.75 -5.37 12.69
C GLY A 92 8.83 -4.31 12.87
N LYS A 93 9.37 -3.76 11.79
CA LYS A 93 10.46 -2.74 11.81
C LYS A 93 10.00 -1.34 11.41
N GLY A 94 8.70 -1.13 11.21
CA GLY A 94 8.13 0.18 10.88
C GLY A 94 8.11 0.52 9.38
N TYR A 95 8.63 -0.31 8.50
CA TYR A 95 8.71 -0.03 7.06
C TYR A 95 7.35 0.15 6.40
N ALA A 96 6.35 -0.63 6.79
CA ALA A 96 4.99 -0.48 6.30
C ALA A 96 4.40 0.90 6.66
N ALA A 97 4.61 1.36 7.88
CA ALA A 97 4.16 2.68 8.32
C ALA A 97 4.85 3.81 7.53
N MET A 98 6.14 3.67 7.22
CA MET A 98 6.88 4.63 6.40
C MET A 98 6.31 4.71 4.97
N ALA A 99 6.10 3.58 4.31
CA ALA A 99 5.55 3.53 2.97
C ALA A 99 4.13 4.11 2.93
N CYS A 100 3.24 3.62 3.78
CA CYS A 100 1.85 4.07 3.85
C CYS A 100 1.73 5.55 4.25
N GLY A 101 2.53 6.03 5.19
CA GLY A 101 2.54 7.44 5.57
C GLY A 101 2.91 8.36 4.42
N SER A 102 3.86 7.96 3.59
CA SER A 102 4.21 8.71 2.37
C SER A 102 3.08 8.63 1.34
N CYS A 103 2.42 7.49 1.18
CA CYS A 103 1.27 7.33 0.29
C CYS A 103 0.08 8.22 0.73
N ILE A 104 -0.22 8.26 2.03
CA ILE A 104 -1.25 9.15 2.59
C ILE A 104 -0.96 10.61 2.25
N ARG A 105 0.29 11.06 2.40
CA ARG A 105 0.69 12.43 2.04
C ARG A 105 0.45 12.72 0.55
N GLU A 106 0.86 11.81 -0.33
CA GLU A 106 0.63 11.95 -1.78
C GLU A 106 -0.86 12.06 -2.11
N LEU A 107 -1.70 11.21 -1.52
CA LEU A 107 -3.13 11.23 -1.76
C LEU A 107 -3.79 12.49 -1.22
N THR A 108 -3.46 12.90 -0.01
CA THR A 108 -4.03 14.12 0.61
C THR A 108 -3.61 15.38 -0.14
N CYS A 109 -2.38 15.47 -0.63
CA CYS A 109 -1.93 16.57 -1.50
C CYS A 109 -2.72 16.66 -2.81
N ARG A 110 -3.31 15.56 -3.27
CA ARG A 110 -4.17 15.50 -4.46
C ARG A 110 -5.66 15.60 -4.13
N HIS A 111 -6.00 15.95 -2.91
CA HIS A 111 -7.37 16.02 -2.41
C HIS A 111 -8.15 14.70 -2.52
N LYS A 112 -7.44 13.57 -2.47
CA LYS A 112 -8.06 12.24 -2.34
C LYS A 112 -8.11 11.82 -0.88
N THR A 113 -9.21 11.19 -0.49
CA THR A 113 -9.36 10.60 0.84
C THR A 113 -8.78 9.18 0.84
N PRO A 114 -7.75 8.90 1.65
CA PRO A 114 -7.26 7.55 1.81
C PRO A 114 -8.29 6.64 2.47
N LEU A 115 -8.43 5.42 1.96
CA LEU A 115 -9.23 4.35 2.55
C LEU A 115 -8.34 3.17 2.91
N TRP A 116 -8.80 2.37 3.85
CA TRP A 116 -8.13 1.16 4.29
C TRP A 116 -9.14 0.06 4.55
N SER A 117 -8.91 -1.13 4.03
CA SER A 117 -9.68 -2.32 4.38
C SER A 117 -8.76 -3.40 4.94
N ALA A 118 -9.29 -4.22 5.83
CA ALA A 118 -8.59 -5.35 6.41
C ALA A 118 -9.57 -6.47 6.72
N GLU A 119 -9.16 -7.70 6.50
CA GLU A 119 -9.91 -8.86 6.97
C GLU A 119 -10.02 -8.84 8.50
N ALA A 120 -11.17 -9.26 9.02
CA ALA A 120 -11.47 -9.20 10.47
C ALA A 120 -10.41 -9.88 11.36
N GLY A 121 -9.77 -10.94 10.86
CA GLY A 121 -8.70 -11.65 11.58
C GLY A 121 -7.30 -11.01 11.44
N ASN A 122 -7.11 -10.04 10.57
CA ASN A 122 -5.79 -9.43 10.31
C ASN A 122 -5.46 -8.32 11.31
N GLN A 123 -5.15 -8.71 12.54
CA GLN A 123 -4.83 -7.78 13.62
C GLN A 123 -3.63 -6.86 13.33
N ALA A 124 -2.67 -7.31 12.55
CA ALA A 124 -1.52 -6.49 12.18
C ALA A 124 -1.95 -5.32 11.27
N SER A 125 -2.84 -5.59 10.32
CA SER A 125 -3.39 -4.57 9.43
C SER A 125 -4.27 -3.56 10.19
N HIS A 126 -5.11 -4.02 11.11
CA HIS A 126 -5.92 -3.14 11.97
C HIS A 126 -5.04 -2.18 12.78
N ARG A 127 -4.03 -2.72 13.49
CA ARG A 127 -3.09 -1.88 14.27
C ARG A 127 -2.32 -0.88 13.41
N LEU A 128 -1.94 -1.28 12.20
CA LEU A 128 -1.26 -0.37 11.28
C LEU A 128 -2.20 0.77 10.84
N ALA A 129 -3.44 0.46 10.46
CA ALA A 129 -4.43 1.47 10.10
C ALA A 129 -4.66 2.50 11.23
N GLU A 130 -4.90 2.03 12.44
CA GLU A 130 -5.08 2.88 13.63
C GLU A 130 -3.85 3.75 13.90
N LYS A 131 -2.64 3.17 13.82
CA LYS A 131 -1.38 3.91 13.98
C LYS A 131 -1.21 5.01 12.92
N LEU A 132 -1.72 4.80 11.71
CA LEU A 132 -1.65 5.76 10.61
C LEU A 132 -2.74 6.86 10.68
N GLY A 133 -3.67 6.78 11.63
CA GLY A 133 -4.72 7.77 11.82
C GLY A 133 -6.03 7.44 11.12
N PHE A 134 -6.26 6.15 10.81
CA PHE A 134 -7.55 5.68 10.31
C PHE A 134 -8.46 5.25 11.45
N ASN A 135 -9.75 5.52 11.30
CA ASN A 135 -10.80 5.02 12.19
C ASN A 135 -11.69 4.02 11.47
N GLU A 136 -12.15 3.01 12.23
CA GLU A 136 -13.11 2.05 11.70
C GLU A 136 -14.44 2.77 11.40
N PHE A 137 -14.86 2.70 10.15
CA PHE A 137 -16.07 3.34 9.66
C PHE A 137 -17.21 2.32 9.46
N ALA A 138 -16.88 1.13 8.93
CA ALA A 138 -17.87 0.12 8.61
C ALA A 138 -17.26 -1.29 8.63
N LYS A 139 -18.13 -2.28 8.83
CA LYS A 139 -17.82 -3.70 8.61
C LYS A 139 -18.55 -4.19 7.38
N VAL A 140 -17.83 -4.88 6.52
CA VAL A 140 -18.36 -5.50 5.30
C VAL A 140 -18.46 -7.00 5.51
N VAL A 141 -19.62 -7.58 5.18
CA VAL A 141 -19.82 -9.03 5.18
C VAL A 141 -20.00 -9.49 3.73
N SER A 142 -19.08 -10.32 3.27
CA SER A 142 -19.21 -10.97 1.96
C SER A 142 -19.91 -12.32 2.13
N MET A 143 -20.96 -12.55 1.34
CA MET A 143 -21.63 -13.85 1.25
C MET A 143 -21.48 -14.37 -0.17
N THR A 144 -20.97 -15.60 -0.29
CA THR A 144 -21.01 -16.33 -1.58
C THR A 144 -22.30 -17.12 -1.63
N LEU A 145 -23.09 -16.90 -2.67
CA LEU A 145 -24.32 -17.66 -2.97
C LEU A 145 -23.98 -18.91 -3.78
#